data_27f169b23334737e99cb50c96046c889
#
_entry.id   27f169b23334737e99cb50c96046c889
#
_cell.length_a   1.000
_cell.length_b   1.000
_cell.length_c   1.000
_cell.angle_alpha   90.00
_cell.angle_beta   90.00
_cell.angle_gamma   90.00
#
_symmetry.space_group_name_H-M   'P 1'
#
loop_
_entity.id
_entity.type
_entity.pdbx_description
1 polymer ?
#
loop_
_entity_poly.entity_id
_entity_poly.type
_entity_poly.pdbx_seq_one_letter_code
_entity_poly.pdbx_strand_id
1 'polypeptide(L)'
;VVDKYGDYGFVGFYLMQNRRREPAPGLADQTLIHYCFSCRTLGMLVEHWLYDWLRRPELKVSGAVLTDLNEARTVDWIRLASSLEDDCSSTATKAVEIRVHGGCEANAIGHYLGAHCHSLSVTGNFAAGGLFVRCNAASLLLSACDRQGPEFELETAALTVPYNMMVSSYFENVPDGSVFVFSGTLDGGHSHRYRHKRHGWEIRIDPAALPALNFFAHSEADLMEKFDRAIPSEANRRQVLAVARHVRRHYECVHGSEESLVASMHCLFERIPVGCSVVCVLDAERERARDASGSEYIRENRKTARYNETMLEIIGQYEFAAAVCFDSVIQNESEIQISSNHYDRMVYFRLAEEIAAAAEHLPRKTRDDAAFHRGATAEAVG
;
A
#
# COMPACT_ATOMS: atom_id res chain seq x y z
N VAL A 1 1.16 19.23 -2.01
CA VAL A 1 2.54 19.43 -1.49
C VAL A 1 3.51 19.06 -2.58
N VAL A 2 4.53 19.91 -2.76
CA VAL A 2 5.59 19.71 -3.76
C VAL A 2 6.93 19.91 -3.09
N ASP A 3 7.92 19.13 -3.45
CA ASP A 3 9.33 19.32 -3.08
C ASP A 3 10.27 19.01 -4.25
N LYS A 4 11.58 18.98 -4.02
CA LYS A 4 12.59 18.71 -5.05
C LYS A 4 12.47 17.32 -5.71
N TYR A 5 11.69 16.42 -5.15
CA TYR A 5 11.44 15.07 -5.69
C TYR A 5 10.14 14.97 -6.47
N GLY A 6 9.29 16.00 -6.45
CA GLY A 6 8.07 16.07 -7.25
C GLY A 6 6.83 16.54 -6.49
N ASP A 7 5.68 16.32 -7.12
CA ASP A 7 4.37 16.69 -6.58
C ASP A 7 3.69 15.50 -5.89
N TYR A 8 3.46 15.61 -4.58
CA TYR A 8 2.71 14.63 -3.78
C TYR A 8 1.19 14.70 -4.00
N GLY A 9 0.75 15.67 -4.78
CA GLY A 9 -0.66 15.93 -5.04
C GLY A 9 -1.42 16.40 -3.80
N PHE A 10 -2.69 16.02 -3.74
CA PHE A 10 -3.56 16.32 -2.60
C PHE A 10 -3.26 15.36 -1.44
N VAL A 11 -2.65 15.86 -0.38
CA VAL A 11 -2.12 15.04 0.72
C VAL A 11 -2.86 15.20 2.04
N GLY A 12 -3.77 16.15 2.14
CA GLY A 12 -4.52 16.36 3.37
C GLY A 12 -5.55 17.47 3.23
N PHE A 13 -6.39 17.59 4.23
CA PHE A 13 -7.34 18.69 4.32
C PHE A 13 -7.57 19.08 5.78
N TYR A 14 -8.05 20.31 5.95
CA TYR A 14 -8.57 20.78 7.21
C TYR A 14 -9.92 21.48 6.99
N LEU A 15 -10.75 21.47 8.00
CA LEU A 15 -12.04 22.17 8.03
C LEU A 15 -12.10 23.06 9.28
N MET A 16 -12.25 24.35 9.05
CA MET A 16 -12.41 25.36 10.10
C MET A 16 -13.85 25.87 10.14
N GLN A 17 -14.38 26.02 11.33
CA GLN A 17 -15.67 26.65 11.57
C GLN A 17 -15.46 28.03 12.20
N ASN A 18 -15.98 29.07 11.56
CA ASN A 18 -16.00 30.41 12.13
C ASN A 18 -17.06 30.50 13.24
N ARG A 19 -16.67 30.94 14.43
CA ARG A 19 -17.64 31.24 15.50
C ARG A 19 -18.35 32.55 15.16
N ARG A 20 -19.69 32.51 15.01
CA ARG A 20 -20.54 33.68 14.68
C ARG A 20 -20.79 34.63 15.86
N ARG A 21 -20.12 34.48 17.01
CA ARG A 21 -20.29 35.38 18.18
C ARG A 21 -19.08 36.27 18.31
N GLU A 22 -19.34 37.51 18.79
CA GLU A 22 -18.26 38.46 19.09
C GLU A 22 -17.17 37.78 19.92
N PRO A 23 -15.92 37.83 19.45
CA PRO A 23 -14.84 37.12 20.12
C PRO A 23 -14.58 37.74 21.48
N ALA A 24 -14.50 36.90 22.52
CA ALA A 24 -13.90 37.33 23.77
C ALA A 24 -12.41 37.64 23.52
N PRO A 25 -11.85 38.69 24.09
CA PRO A 25 -10.44 39.05 23.87
C PRO A 25 -9.53 37.87 24.21
N GLY A 26 -8.75 37.40 23.24
CA GLY A 26 -7.76 36.32 23.40
C GLY A 26 -8.18 34.92 22.98
N LEU A 27 -9.43 34.71 22.50
CA LEU A 27 -9.85 33.41 21.96
C LEU A 27 -9.80 33.45 20.42
N ALA A 28 -9.27 32.40 19.80
CA ALA A 28 -9.30 32.23 18.36
C ALA A 28 -10.74 32.15 17.86
N ASP A 29 -11.07 32.96 16.84
CA ASP A 29 -12.41 33.03 16.23
C ASP A 29 -12.82 31.74 15.49
N GLN A 30 -11.96 30.77 15.41
CA GLN A 30 -12.08 29.60 14.56
C GLN A 30 -11.88 28.32 15.38
N THR A 31 -12.69 27.31 15.09
CA THR A 31 -12.55 25.96 15.65
C THR A 31 -12.18 25.01 14.54
N LEU A 32 -11.16 24.20 14.75
CA LEU A 32 -10.74 23.14 13.83
C LEU A 32 -11.68 21.94 13.99
N ILE A 33 -12.44 21.61 12.94
CA ILE A 33 -13.42 20.51 12.94
C ILE A 33 -12.81 19.22 12.44
N HIS A 34 -12.04 19.31 11.36
CA HIS A 34 -11.32 18.18 10.78
C HIS A 34 -9.89 18.56 10.43
N TYR A 35 -8.98 17.62 10.65
CA TYR A 35 -7.57 17.76 10.35
C TYR A 35 -6.98 16.37 10.07
N CYS A 36 -6.68 16.09 8.81
CA CYS A 36 -6.13 14.80 8.45
C CYS A 36 -5.18 14.89 7.27
N PHE A 37 -4.17 14.02 7.28
CA PHE A 37 -3.13 13.92 6.26
C PHE A 37 -2.94 12.48 5.80
N SER A 38 -2.48 12.35 4.56
CA SER A 38 -2.08 11.09 3.96
C SER A 38 -0.73 10.63 4.51
N CYS A 39 -0.54 9.32 4.63
CA CYS A 39 0.75 8.72 4.98
C CYS A 39 1.88 9.07 3.98
N ARG A 40 1.56 9.58 2.78
CA ARG A 40 2.55 10.08 1.80
C ARG A 40 3.40 11.23 2.32
N THR A 41 2.92 11.98 3.29
CA THR A 41 3.67 13.09 3.91
C THR A 41 4.15 12.78 5.32
N LEU A 42 4.10 11.51 5.73
CA LEU A 42 4.58 11.10 7.03
C LEU A 42 6.08 11.45 7.19
N GLY A 43 6.44 12.06 8.32
CA GLY A 43 7.80 12.53 8.58
C GLY A 43 8.22 13.82 7.86
N MET A 44 7.38 14.36 6.97
CA MET A 44 7.65 15.66 6.30
C MET A 44 7.29 16.89 7.16
N LEU A 45 6.64 16.68 8.30
CA LEU A 45 6.15 17.72 9.21
C LEU A 45 5.19 18.74 8.57
N VAL A 46 4.55 18.37 7.46
CA VAL A 46 3.56 19.22 6.76
C VAL A 46 2.38 19.54 7.67
N GLU A 47 1.95 18.55 8.46
CA GLU A 47 0.89 18.68 9.45
C GLU A 47 1.29 19.66 10.58
N HIS A 48 2.53 19.62 11.07
CA HIS A 48 3.01 20.57 12.08
C HIS A 48 3.05 22.00 11.51
N TRP A 49 3.63 22.13 10.32
CA TRP A 49 3.72 23.43 9.64
C TRP A 49 2.35 24.05 9.41
N LEU A 50 1.37 23.26 8.89
CA LEU A 50 0.03 23.76 8.65
C LEU A 50 -0.69 24.09 9.96
N TYR A 51 -0.50 23.30 11.02
CA TYR A 51 -1.09 23.56 12.33
C TYR A 51 -0.56 24.88 12.93
N ASP A 52 0.75 25.14 12.82
CA ASP A 52 1.36 26.41 13.21
C ASP A 52 0.88 27.58 12.34
N TRP A 53 0.80 27.39 11.03
CA TRP A 53 0.25 28.38 10.10
C TRP A 53 -1.21 28.77 10.42
N LEU A 54 -2.02 27.82 10.88
CA LEU A 54 -3.37 28.02 11.40
C LEU A 54 -3.39 28.65 12.80
N ARG A 55 -2.25 28.98 13.39
CA ARG A 55 -2.07 29.55 14.74
C ARG A 55 -2.53 28.61 15.85
N ARG A 56 -2.31 27.30 15.68
CA ARG A 56 -2.58 26.23 16.67
C ARG A 56 -3.99 26.33 17.29
N PRO A 57 -5.05 26.23 16.50
CA PRO A 57 -6.40 26.26 17.04
C PRO A 57 -6.61 25.10 18.03
N GLU A 58 -7.62 25.20 18.89
CA GLU A 58 -7.97 24.13 19.81
C GLU A 58 -8.15 22.81 19.04
N LEU A 59 -7.45 21.76 19.48
CA LEU A 59 -7.42 20.45 18.84
C LEU A 59 -7.92 19.38 19.83
N LYS A 60 -8.96 18.64 19.41
CA LYS A 60 -9.42 17.45 20.12
C LYS A 60 -9.04 16.22 19.29
N VAL A 61 -8.04 15.48 19.78
CA VAL A 61 -7.61 14.24 19.15
C VAL A 61 -8.63 13.13 19.42
N SER A 62 -9.04 12.41 18.39
CA SER A 62 -9.94 11.27 18.48
C SER A 62 -9.29 10.03 17.85
N GLY A 63 -9.10 8.98 18.65
CA GLY A 63 -8.44 7.75 18.22
C GLY A 63 -6.90 7.81 18.32
N ALA A 64 -6.24 6.79 17.80
CA ALA A 64 -4.79 6.75 17.70
C ALA A 64 -4.31 7.61 16.53
N VAL A 65 -3.34 8.47 16.79
CA VAL A 65 -2.69 9.33 15.79
C VAL A 65 -1.20 9.03 15.75
N LEU A 66 -0.59 9.19 14.58
CA LEU A 66 0.84 8.95 14.38
C LEU A 66 1.69 10.17 14.77
N THR A 67 1.11 11.37 14.71
CA THR A 67 1.83 12.63 14.94
C THR A 67 1.27 13.33 16.18
N ASP A 68 2.12 13.66 17.14
CA ASP A 68 1.76 14.54 18.26
C ASP A 68 1.99 16.00 17.89
N LEU A 69 0.91 16.71 17.57
CA LEU A 69 0.95 18.13 17.22
C LEU A 69 1.21 19.05 18.43
N ASN A 70 1.16 18.53 19.66
CA ASN A 70 1.52 19.30 20.86
C ASN A 70 3.04 19.42 21.02
N GLU A 71 3.79 18.50 20.45
CA GLU A 71 5.26 18.58 20.43
C GLU A 71 5.68 19.82 19.63
N ALA A 72 6.46 20.68 20.27
CA ALA A 72 6.96 21.87 19.60
C ALA A 72 8.07 21.50 18.61
N ARG A 73 7.77 21.61 17.31
CA ARG A 73 8.74 21.40 16.23
C ARG A 73 8.83 22.65 15.37
N THR A 74 10.03 23.16 15.18
CA THR A 74 10.25 24.27 14.27
C THR A 74 10.36 23.73 12.84
N VAL A 75 9.48 24.22 11.95
CA VAL A 75 9.45 23.83 10.54
C VAL A 75 9.66 25.10 9.71
N ASP A 76 10.89 25.37 9.30
CA ASP A 76 11.30 26.59 8.59
C ASP A 76 11.56 26.39 7.09
N TRP A 77 11.56 25.12 6.63
CA TRP A 77 11.79 24.77 5.22
C TRP A 77 10.53 24.64 4.37
N ILE A 78 9.32 24.62 4.99
CA ILE A 78 8.04 24.56 4.30
C ILE A 78 7.51 25.98 4.11
N ARG A 79 7.04 26.29 2.91
CA ARG A 79 6.43 27.57 2.58
C ARG A 79 5.19 27.40 1.71
N LEU A 80 4.28 28.34 1.78
CA LEU A 80 3.16 28.42 0.86
C LEU A 80 3.68 28.85 -0.51
N ALA A 81 3.45 28.04 -1.55
CA ALA A 81 3.78 28.39 -2.92
C ALA A 81 2.55 28.96 -3.63
N SER A 82 2.72 30.00 -4.42
CA SER A 82 1.69 30.60 -5.28
C SER A 82 1.70 30.05 -6.72
N SER A 83 2.80 29.39 -7.12
CA SER A 83 2.96 28.69 -8.41
C SER A 83 3.92 27.52 -8.24
N LEU A 84 3.75 26.50 -9.07
CA LEU A 84 4.66 25.37 -9.15
C LEU A 84 5.64 25.65 -10.30
N GLU A 85 6.91 25.89 -9.99
CA GLU A 85 7.99 25.91 -10.98
C GLU A 85 8.62 24.52 -10.99
N ASP A 86 8.67 23.90 -12.16
CA ASP A 86 9.25 22.57 -12.39
C ASP A 86 10.79 22.64 -12.32
N ASP A 87 11.35 22.40 -11.15
CA ASP A 87 12.80 22.27 -10.94
C ASP A 87 13.20 20.79 -10.79
N CYS A 88 12.92 19.95 -11.78
CA CYS A 88 13.33 18.55 -11.78
C CYS A 88 14.13 18.20 -13.04
N SER A 89 15.45 18.42 -13.01
CA SER A 89 16.37 17.89 -14.02
C SER A 89 17.27 16.78 -13.45
N SER A 90 16.89 15.51 -13.65
CA SER A 90 17.77 14.36 -13.45
C SER A 90 18.42 13.98 -14.78
N THR A 91 19.75 13.76 -14.78
CA THR A 91 20.54 13.33 -15.96
C THR A 91 20.69 11.82 -16.07
N ALA A 92 20.03 11.02 -15.22
CA ALA A 92 20.08 9.57 -15.25
C ALA A 92 19.30 8.99 -16.46
N THR A 93 19.74 7.85 -16.97
CA THR A 93 19.02 7.12 -18.02
C THR A 93 17.68 6.64 -17.46
N LYS A 94 16.60 7.27 -17.92
CA LYS A 94 15.26 6.97 -17.41
C LYS A 94 14.70 5.70 -18.05
N ALA A 95 14.10 4.85 -17.23
CA ALA A 95 13.28 3.75 -17.71
C ALA A 95 12.11 4.28 -18.56
N VAL A 96 11.66 3.50 -19.54
CA VAL A 96 10.52 3.89 -20.40
C VAL A 96 9.27 4.02 -19.56
N GLU A 97 8.95 3.01 -18.78
CA GLU A 97 7.84 3.01 -17.85
C GLU A 97 8.22 2.21 -16.59
N ILE A 98 7.75 2.69 -15.41
CA ILE A 98 7.80 1.91 -14.17
C ILE A 98 6.37 1.64 -13.72
N ARG A 99 6.06 0.37 -13.44
CA ARG A 99 4.77 -0.06 -12.89
C ARG A 99 4.96 -0.57 -11.47
N VAL A 100 4.44 0.15 -10.50
CA VAL A 100 4.51 -0.20 -9.09
C VAL A 100 3.21 -0.84 -8.64
N HIS A 101 3.29 -2.00 -7.99
CA HIS A 101 2.16 -2.63 -7.33
C HIS A 101 2.53 -3.04 -5.91
N GLY A 102 1.66 -2.71 -4.94
CA GLY A 102 1.95 -3.03 -3.55
C GLY A 102 0.87 -2.60 -2.57
N GLY A 103 1.27 -2.41 -1.32
CA GLY A 103 0.45 -1.93 -0.24
C GLY A 103 0.35 -0.40 -0.19
N CYS A 104 0.28 0.12 1.04
CA CYS A 104 0.28 1.58 1.26
C CYS A 104 1.61 2.23 0.87
N GLU A 105 2.71 1.49 0.99
CA GLU A 105 4.07 1.89 0.64
C GLU A 105 4.24 2.14 -0.86
N ALA A 106 3.48 1.48 -1.73
CA ALA A 106 3.60 1.59 -3.19
C ALA A 106 3.49 3.05 -3.68
N ASN A 107 2.61 3.84 -3.07
CA ASN A 107 2.47 5.25 -3.42
C ASN A 107 3.70 6.07 -3.01
N ALA A 108 4.32 5.78 -1.86
CA ALA A 108 5.52 6.47 -1.41
C ALA A 108 6.74 6.09 -2.27
N ILE A 109 6.90 4.81 -2.58
CA ILE A 109 7.93 4.30 -3.50
C ILE A 109 7.75 4.93 -4.88
N GLY A 110 6.53 4.87 -5.45
CA GLY A 110 6.21 5.40 -6.76
C GLY A 110 6.48 6.89 -6.87
N HIS A 111 6.22 7.66 -5.80
CA HIS A 111 6.52 9.09 -5.79
C HIS A 111 7.99 9.37 -6.13
N TYR A 112 8.93 8.69 -5.48
CA TYR A 112 10.35 8.88 -5.75
C TYR A 112 10.81 8.25 -7.06
N LEU A 113 10.21 7.12 -7.47
CA LEU A 113 10.53 6.49 -8.76
C LEU A 113 10.10 7.31 -9.97
N GLY A 114 9.16 8.24 -9.81
CA GLY A 114 8.75 9.15 -10.88
C GLY A 114 9.90 9.96 -11.48
N ALA A 115 10.98 10.22 -10.73
CA ALA A 115 12.18 10.88 -11.22
C ALA A 115 13.02 9.99 -12.16
N HIS A 116 12.86 8.67 -12.08
CA HIS A 116 13.67 7.66 -12.76
C HIS A 116 13.00 7.05 -14.01
N CYS A 117 11.82 7.53 -14.41
CA CYS A 117 11.09 7.02 -15.58
C CYS A 117 10.42 8.11 -16.37
N HIS A 118 9.99 7.78 -17.60
CA HIS A 118 9.20 8.66 -18.45
C HIS A 118 7.70 8.53 -18.16
N SER A 119 7.26 7.35 -17.71
CA SER A 119 5.89 7.07 -17.32
C SER A 119 5.86 6.24 -16.04
N LEU A 120 4.95 6.56 -15.14
CA LEU A 120 4.77 5.86 -13.87
C LEU A 120 3.30 5.45 -13.69
N SER A 121 3.09 4.19 -13.36
CA SER A 121 1.79 3.67 -12.94
C SER A 121 1.92 3.08 -11.54
N VAL A 122 1.04 3.47 -10.62
CA VAL A 122 1.04 2.95 -9.25
C VAL A 122 -0.34 2.35 -8.95
N THR A 123 -0.35 1.10 -8.53
CA THR A 123 -1.55 0.39 -8.11
C THR A 123 -1.34 -0.24 -6.74
N GLY A 124 -2.40 -0.36 -5.95
CA GLY A 124 -2.26 -0.93 -4.62
C GLY A 124 -3.56 -0.89 -3.82
N ASN A 125 -3.43 -0.98 -2.51
CA ASN A 125 -4.55 -0.96 -1.58
C ASN A 125 -5.38 0.32 -1.71
N PHE A 126 -6.70 0.21 -1.54
CA PHE A 126 -7.60 1.35 -1.58
C PHE A 126 -8.76 1.22 -0.57
N ALA A 127 -9.41 2.34 -0.27
CA ALA A 127 -10.58 2.40 0.59
C ALA A 127 -11.82 2.78 -0.23
N ALA A 128 -12.95 2.13 0.05
CA ALA A 128 -14.24 2.43 -0.55
C ALA A 128 -15.38 2.12 0.43
N GLY A 129 -16.25 3.08 0.71
CA GLY A 129 -17.50 2.86 1.45
C GLY A 129 -17.35 2.23 2.84
N GLY A 130 -16.32 2.59 3.61
CA GLY A 130 -16.03 1.98 4.92
C GLY A 130 -15.33 0.62 4.86
N LEU A 131 -14.95 0.19 3.67
CA LEU A 131 -14.15 -1.01 3.40
C LEU A 131 -12.72 -0.61 3.02
N PHE A 132 -11.78 -1.49 3.30
CA PHE A 132 -10.40 -1.42 2.86
C PHE A 132 -10.10 -2.65 2.01
N VAL A 133 -9.80 -2.44 0.74
CA VAL A 133 -9.46 -3.49 -0.22
C VAL A 133 -7.96 -3.61 -0.30
N ARG A 134 -7.45 -4.81 -0.08
CA ARG A 134 -6.03 -5.10 -0.16
C ARG A 134 -5.72 -5.80 -1.48
N CYS A 135 -4.61 -5.39 -2.09
CA CYS A 135 -4.18 -5.91 -3.39
C CYS A 135 -2.73 -6.44 -3.35
N ASN A 136 -2.00 -6.21 -2.27
CA ASN A 136 -0.56 -6.44 -2.12
C ASN A 136 -0.19 -7.92 -1.83
N ALA A 137 -0.77 -8.83 -2.59
CA ALA A 137 -0.35 -10.24 -2.66
C ALA A 137 -0.29 -10.67 -4.13
N ALA A 138 0.63 -11.55 -4.48
CA ALA A 138 0.77 -12.03 -5.85
C ALA A 138 -0.52 -12.66 -6.38
N SER A 139 -1.17 -13.52 -5.59
CA SER A 139 -2.44 -14.14 -5.98
C SER A 139 -3.59 -13.15 -6.17
N LEU A 140 -3.63 -12.08 -5.37
CA LEU A 140 -4.65 -11.02 -5.49
C LEU A 140 -4.42 -10.20 -6.77
N LEU A 141 -3.17 -9.88 -7.11
CA LEU A 141 -2.82 -9.18 -8.34
C LEU A 141 -3.16 -10.03 -9.56
N LEU A 142 -2.75 -11.30 -9.59
CA LEU A 142 -3.07 -12.23 -10.66
C LEU A 142 -4.59 -12.35 -10.84
N SER A 143 -5.30 -12.56 -9.74
CA SER A 143 -6.77 -12.60 -9.76
C SER A 143 -7.37 -11.29 -10.27
N ALA A 144 -6.81 -10.13 -9.94
CA ALA A 144 -7.29 -8.84 -10.44
C ALA A 144 -7.08 -8.67 -11.95
N CYS A 145 -6.04 -9.28 -12.52
CA CYS A 145 -5.81 -9.30 -13.96
C CYS A 145 -6.76 -10.24 -14.70
N ASP A 146 -7.21 -11.33 -14.04
CA ASP A 146 -8.10 -12.34 -14.65
C ASP A 146 -9.59 -12.00 -14.50
N ARG A 147 -9.93 -11.07 -13.61
CA ARG A 147 -11.31 -10.63 -13.34
C ARG A 147 -11.76 -9.61 -14.36
N GLN A 148 -12.48 -10.03 -15.36
CA GLN A 148 -13.03 -9.14 -16.39
C GLN A 148 -14.46 -9.55 -16.78
N GLY A 149 -15.21 -8.59 -17.32
CA GLY A 149 -16.53 -8.81 -17.89
C GLY A 149 -17.71 -8.61 -16.92
N PRO A 150 -18.94 -8.79 -17.44
CA PRO A 150 -20.17 -8.38 -16.77
C PRO A 150 -20.45 -9.15 -15.47
N GLU A 151 -20.02 -10.39 -15.35
CA GLU A 151 -20.21 -11.18 -14.11
C GLU A 151 -19.42 -10.56 -12.95
N PHE A 152 -18.20 -10.10 -13.20
CA PHE A 152 -17.42 -9.46 -12.16
C PHE A 152 -17.88 -8.02 -11.88
N GLU A 153 -18.45 -7.32 -12.86
CA GLU A 153 -19.08 -6.01 -12.64
C GLU A 153 -20.28 -6.12 -11.69
N LEU A 154 -21.12 -7.13 -11.84
CA LEU A 154 -22.20 -7.44 -10.89
C LEU A 154 -21.67 -7.78 -9.50
N GLU A 155 -20.57 -8.52 -9.43
CA GLU A 155 -19.93 -8.89 -8.17
C GLU A 155 -19.38 -7.66 -7.43
N THR A 156 -18.70 -6.75 -8.12
CA THR A 156 -18.20 -5.51 -7.51
C THR A 156 -19.32 -4.60 -7.02
N ALA A 157 -20.45 -4.57 -7.71
CA ALA A 157 -21.64 -3.85 -7.25
C ALA A 157 -22.20 -4.47 -5.95
N ALA A 158 -22.23 -5.79 -5.82
CA ALA A 158 -22.64 -6.48 -4.59
C ALA A 158 -21.66 -6.25 -3.44
N LEU A 159 -20.36 -6.14 -3.73
CA LEU A 159 -19.32 -5.78 -2.79
C LEU A 159 -19.27 -4.27 -2.48
N THR A 160 -20.04 -3.45 -3.20
CA THR A 160 -20.07 -1.99 -3.07
C THR A 160 -18.73 -1.31 -3.28
N VAL A 161 -17.91 -1.86 -4.17
CA VAL A 161 -16.58 -1.35 -4.54
C VAL A 161 -16.53 -0.99 -6.02
N PRO A 162 -15.79 0.05 -6.43
CA PRO A 162 -15.69 0.41 -7.84
C PRO A 162 -15.03 -0.69 -8.68
N TYR A 163 -15.66 -1.05 -9.80
CA TYR A 163 -15.15 -2.09 -10.71
C TYR A 163 -13.72 -1.81 -11.19
N ASN A 164 -13.47 -0.59 -11.66
CA ASN A 164 -12.17 -0.18 -12.20
C ASN A 164 -11.02 -0.23 -11.17
N MET A 165 -11.33 -0.28 -9.88
CA MET A 165 -10.34 -0.44 -8.83
C MET A 165 -10.10 -1.90 -8.41
N MET A 166 -10.97 -2.80 -8.86
CA MET A 166 -10.89 -4.23 -8.56
C MET A 166 -10.27 -5.05 -9.68
N VAL A 167 -10.17 -4.49 -10.89
CA VAL A 167 -9.49 -5.09 -12.04
C VAL A 167 -8.12 -4.46 -12.22
N SER A 168 -7.20 -5.17 -12.85
CA SER A 168 -5.85 -4.69 -13.08
C SER A 168 -5.39 -4.97 -14.51
N SER A 169 -4.82 -3.96 -15.15
CA SER A 169 -4.12 -4.08 -16.43
C SER A 169 -2.58 -4.05 -16.24
N TYR A 170 -2.11 -4.49 -15.10
CA TYR A 170 -0.70 -4.36 -14.69
C TYR A 170 0.28 -4.94 -15.72
N PHE A 171 -0.09 -6.03 -16.41
CA PHE A 171 0.74 -6.68 -17.42
C PHE A 171 0.36 -6.33 -18.86
N GLU A 172 -0.63 -5.47 -19.07
CA GLU A 172 -1.17 -5.18 -20.40
C GLU A 172 -0.55 -3.92 -21.02
N ASN A 173 -0.38 -3.91 -22.34
CA ASN A 173 0.08 -2.75 -23.12
C ASN A 173 1.36 -2.11 -22.57
N VAL A 174 2.34 -2.96 -22.24
CA VAL A 174 3.61 -2.55 -21.61
C VAL A 174 4.66 -2.30 -22.70
N PRO A 175 5.30 -1.13 -22.74
CA PRO A 175 6.42 -0.88 -23.64
C PRO A 175 7.64 -1.75 -23.29
N ASP A 176 8.40 -2.12 -24.30
CA ASP A 176 9.71 -2.77 -24.10
C ASP A 176 10.62 -1.86 -23.25
N GLY A 177 11.41 -2.45 -22.39
CA GLY A 177 12.29 -1.73 -21.48
C GLY A 177 11.62 -1.25 -20.20
N SER A 178 10.34 -1.56 -20.00
CA SER A 178 9.63 -1.22 -18.76
C SER A 178 10.08 -2.08 -17.58
N VAL A 179 9.92 -1.52 -16.38
CA VAL A 179 10.29 -2.14 -15.11
C VAL A 179 9.04 -2.33 -14.26
N PHE A 180 8.84 -3.55 -13.79
CA PHE A 180 7.82 -3.86 -12.81
C PHE A 180 8.40 -3.79 -11.41
N VAL A 181 7.68 -3.16 -10.47
CA VAL A 181 8.04 -3.12 -9.05
C VAL A 181 6.91 -3.75 -8.27
N PHE A 182 7.18 -4.83 -7.56
CA PHE A 182 6.18 -5.59 -6.81
C PHE A 182 6.53 -5.64 -5.32
N SER A 183 5.58 -5.24 -4.47
CA SER A 183 5.68 -5.33 -3.01
C SER A 183 4.54 -6.19 -2.48
N GLY A 184 4.83 -7.45 -2.17
CA GLY A 184 3.87 -8.50 -1.79
C GLY A 184 3.71 -8.70 -0.29
N THR A 185 3.63 -7.62 0.49
CA THR A 185 3.67 -7.65 1.97
C THR A 185 2.59 -8.52 2.62
N LEU A 186 1.44 -8.73 1.96
CA LEU A 186 0.36 -9.55 2.46
C LEU A 186 0.66 -11.06 2.41
N ASP A 187 1.50 -11.47 1.48
CA ASP A 187 1.89 -12.88 1.34
C ASP A 187 2.71 -13.34 2.55
N GLY A 188 3.59 -12.49 3.07
CA GLY A 188 4.41 -12.77 4.27
C GLY A 188 3.62 -12.95 5.57
N GLY A 189 2.39 -12.46 5.62
CA GLY A 189 1.54 -12.50 6.82
C GLY A 189 0.69 -13.76 6.96
N HIS A 190 0.70 -14.70 6.00
CA HIS A 190 -0.25 -15.82 5.91
C HIS A 190 -1.70 -15.38 6.14
N SER A 191 -2.05 -14.22 5.59
CA SER A 191 -3.34 -13.60 5.80
C SER A 191 -4.45 -14.38 5.09
N HIS A 192 -5.65 -14.37 5.68
CA HIS A 192 -6.80 -14.93 5.00
C HIS A 192 -7.18 -14.11 3.77
N ARG A 193 -7.69 -14.78 2.75
CA ARG A 193 -8.28 -14.24 1.54
C ARG A 193 -9.62 -14.89 1.33
N TYR A 194 -10.43 -14.33 0.44
CA TYR A 194 -11.73 -14.88 0.10
C TYR A 194 -11.71 -15.30 -1.36
N ARG A 195 -11.90 -16.61 -1.63
CA ARG A 195 -11.97 -17.18 -2.98
C ARG A 195 -13.43 -17.39 -3.37
N HIS A 196 -13.84 -16.84 -4.50
CA HIS A 196 -15.20 -17.01 -5.01
C HIS A 196 -15.45 -18.46 -5.42
N LYS A 197 -16.49 -19.10 -4.83
CA LYS A 197 -16.77 -20.56 -4.98
C LYS A 197 -17.00 -21.00 -6.41
N ARG A 198 -17.57 -20.13 -7.26
CA ARG A 198 -17.88 -20.47 -8.65
C ARG A 198 -16.76 -20.10 -9.62
N HIS A 199 -16.12 -18.95 -9.42
CA HIS A 199 -15.20 -18.35 -10.40
C HIS A 199 -13.74 -18.47 -10.00
N GLY A 200 -13.44 -18.86 -8.76
CA GLY A 200 -12.07 -18.96 -8.25
C GLY A 200 -11.37 -17.62 -7.99
N TRP A 201 -12.03 -16.49 -8.24
CA TRP A 201 -11.44 -15.16 -7.98
C TRP A 201 -11.10 -14.98 -6.52
N GLU A 202 -9.91 -14.44 -6.25
CA GLU A 202 -9.48 -14.11 -4.90
C GLU A 202 -9.60 -12.61 -4.63
N ILE A 203 -10.16 -12.26 -3.49
CA ILE A 203 -10.26 -10.89 -2.99
C ILE A 203 -9.82 -10.82 -1.53
N ARG A 204 -9.41 -9.64 -1.10
CA ARG A 204 -9.20 -9.33 0.31
C ARG A 204 -9.85 -8.00 0.64
N ILE A 205 -10.89 -8.05 1.44
CA ILE A 205 -11.68 -6.89 1.88
C ILE A 205 -11.81 -6.96 3.39
N ASP A 206 -11.42 -5.88 4.05
CA ASP A 206 -11.55 -5.68 5.50
C ASP A 206 -12.48 -4.49 5.78
N PRO A 207 -13.19 -4.45 6.91
CA PRO A 207 -13.75 -3.19 7.39
C PRO A 207 -12.61 -2.21 7.67
N ALA A 208 -12.70 -0.97 7.19
CA ALA A 208 -11.63 0.02 7.37
C ALA A 208 -11.32 0.30 8.87
N ALA A 209 -12.35 0.25 9.72
CA ALA A 209 -12.22 0.42 11.16
C ALA A 209 -11.73 -0.83 11.91
N LEU A 210 -11.69 -2.00 11.27
CA LEU A 210 -11.29 -3.29 11.86
C LEU A 210 -10.39 -4.04 10.88
N PRO A 211 -9.17 -3.56 10.65
CA PRO A 211 -8.25 -4.19 9.72
C PRO A 211 -7.94 -5.64 10.13
N ALA A 212 -7.79 -6.51 9.14
CA ALA A 212 -7.55 -7.94 9.30
C ALA A 212 -8.70 -8.75 9.95
N LEU A 213 -9.92 -8.20 10.03
CA LEU A 213 -11.07 -8.95 10.51
C LEU A 213 -11.47 -10.04 9.51
N ASN A 214 -11.43 -11.30 9.94
CA ASN A 214 -11.91 -12.42 9.15
C ASN A 214 -13.42 -12.60 9.33
N PHE A 215 -14.21 -12.39 8.28
CA PHE A 215 -15.67 -12.54 8.31
C PHE A 215 -16.12 -13.96 8.66
N PHE A 216 -15.32 -14.99 8.39
CA PHE A 216 -15.65 -16.40 8.69
C PHE A 216 -15.30 -16.83 10.11
N ALA A 217 -14.44 -16.10 10.80
CA ALA A 217 -14.01 -16.43 12.16
C ALA A 217 -15.02 -16.02 13.25
N HIS A 218 -16.10 -15.32 12.88
CA HIS A 218 -17.07 -14.74 13.81
C HIS A 218 -18.50 -15.12 13.43
N SER A 219 -19.40 -15.26 14.40
CA SER A 219 -20.84 -15.33 14.13
C SER A 219 -21.36 -13.99 13.59
N GLU A 220 -22.55 -13.98 13.02
CA GLU A 220 -23.16 -12.71 12.55
C GLU A 220 -23.43 -11.75 13.72
N ALA A 221 -23.84 -12.27 14.87
CA ALA A 221 -24.05 -11.49 16.07
C ALA A 221 -22.76 -10.84 16.57
N ASP A 222 -21.66 -11.59 16.58
CA ASP A 222 -20.33 -11.06 16.95
C ASP A 222 -19.85 -9.97 15.97
N LEU A 223 -20.10 -10.15 14.66
CA LEU A 223 -19.77 -9.14 13.66
C LEU A 223 -20.57 -7.85 13.89
N MET A 224 -21.88 -7.96 14.17
CA MET A 224 -22.71 -6.80 14.47
C MET A 224 -22.19 -6.05 15.70
N GLU A 225 -21.90 -6.76 16.79
CA GLU A 225 -21.36 -6.15 18.01
C GLU A 225 -20.02 -5.43 17.78
N LYS A 226 -19.11 -6.08 17.00
CA LYS A 226 -17.82 -5.46 16.63
C LYS A 226 -18.01 -4.21 15.77
N PHE A 227 -18.93 -4.25 14.81
CA PHE A 227 -19.21 -3.11 13.92
C PHE A 227 -19.88 -1.96 14.68
N ASP A 228 -20.80 -2.25 15.62
CA ASP A 228 -21.44 -1.23 16.46
C ASP A 228 -20.41 -0.48 17.32
N ARG A 229 -19.40 -1.18 17.83
CA ARG A 229 -18.33 -0.58 18.63
C ARG A 229 -17.33 0.23 17.78
N ALA A 230 -16.97 -0.26 16.58
CA ALA A 230 -15.85 0.25 15.82
C ALA A 230 -16.24 1.23 14.71
N ILE A 231 -17.46 1.12 14.16
CA ILE A 231 -17.90 1.92 13.01
C ILE A 231 -18.98 2.92 13.47
N PRO A 232 -18.66 4.22 13.57
CA PRO A 232 -19.62 5.23 14.07
C PRO A 232 -20.84 5.41 13.16
N SER A 233 -20.65 5.35 11.84
CA SER A 233 -21.72 5.57 10.85
C SER A 233 -22.62 4.35 10.71
N GLU A 234 -23.92 4.50 10.96
CA GLU A 234 -24.91 3.43 10.77
C GLU A 234 -24.99 2.97 9.29
N ALA A 235 -24.87 3.92 8.35
CA ALA A 235 -24.85 3.59 6.93
C ALA A 235 -23.65 2.69 6.57
N ASN A 236 -22.45 3.02 7.06
CA ASN A 236 -21.25 2.19 6.86
C ASN A 236 -21.38 0.83 7.54
N ARG A 237 -21.96 0.75 8.76
CA ARG A 237 -22.20 -0.53 9.43
C ARG A 237 -23.10 -1.44 8.59
N ARG A 238 -24.22 -0.92 8.08
CA ARG A 238 -25.14 -1.69 7.23
C ARG A 238 -24.45 -2.17 5.96
N GLN A 239 -23.67 -1.30 5.32
CA GLN A 239 -22.91 -1.65 4.13
C GLN A 239 -21.89 -2.75 4.39
N VAL A 240 -21.04 -2.60 5.41
CA VAL A 240 -20.03 -3.59 5.77
C VAL A 240 -20.65 -4.95 6.14
N LEU A 241 -21.80 -4.94 6.85
CA LEU A 241 -22.52 -6.15 7.19
C LEU A 241 -23.11 -6.83 5.94
N ALA A 242 -23.62 -6.06 4.99
CA ALA A 242 -24.14 -6.59 3.72
C ALA A 242 -23.03 -7.28 2.93
N VAL A 243 -21.85 -6.64 2.85
CA VAL A 243 -20.64 -7.21 2.22
C VAL A 243 -20.19 -8.48 2.95
N ALA A 244 -20.13 -8.49 4.27
CA ALA A 244 -19.76 -9.68 5.05
C ALA A 244 -20.70 -10.87 4.78
N ARG A 245 -22.02 -10.62 4.70
CA ARG A 245 -23.02 -11.62 4.35
C ARG A 245 -22.84 -12.15 2.92
N HIS A 246 -22.58 -11.24 1.96
CA HIS A 246 -22.33 -11.59 0.57
C HIS A 246 -21.09 -12.46 0.44
N VAL A 247 -19.97 -12.06 1.05
CA VAL A 247 -18.71 -12.82 1.07
C VAL A 247 -18.92 -14.20 1.69
N ARG A 248 -19.59 -14.33 2.83
CA ARG A 248 -19.85 -15.63 3.45
C ARG A 248 -20.70 -16.55 2.60
N ARG A 249 -21.60 -16.01 1.79
CA ARG A 249 -22.48 -16.79 0.89
C ARG A 249 -21.74 -17.27 -0.36
N HIS A 250 -20.99 -16.40 -1.00
CA HIS A 250 -20.43 -16.63 -2.34
C HIS A 250 -18.96 -17.01 -2.36
N TYR A 251 -18.25 -16.81 -1.25
CA TYR A 251 -16.82 -17.08 -1.12
C TYR A 251 -16.55 -18.17 -0.07
N GLU A 252 -15.36 -18.69 -0.11
CA GLU A 252 -14.73 -19.46 0.94
C GLU A 252 -13.52 -18.69 1.50
N CYS A 253 -13.18 -18.95 2.77
CA CYS A 253 -11.99 -18.38 3.37
C CYS A 253 -10.79 -19.27 3.05
N VAL A 254 -9.77 -18.72 2.41
CA VAL A 254 -8.50 -19.39 2.14
C VAL A 254 -7.38 -18.68 2.89
N HIS A 255 -6.40 -19.44 3.36
CA HIS A 255 -5.22 -18.91 4.02
C HIS A 255 -4.02 -19.04 3.10
N GLY A 256 -3.16 -18.04 3.13
CA GLY A 256 -1.87 -18.12 2.45
C GLY A 256 -1.01 -19.24 3.05
N SER A 257 -0.32 -19.98 2.19
CA SER A 257 0.73 -20.92 2.56
C SER A 257 1.98 -20.60 1.75
N GLU A 258 3.10 -21.16 2.16
CA GLU A 258 4.35 -21.01 1.44
C GLU A 258 4.24 -21.58 0.01
N GLU A 259 3.59 -22.74 -0.15
CA GLU A 259 3.35 -23.34 -1.47
C GLU A 259 2.48 -22.41 -2.35
N SER A 260 1.46 -21.77 -1.76
CA SER A 260 0.62 -20.84 -2.52
C SER A 260 1.37 -19.55 -2.90
N LEU A 261 2.29 -19.10 -2.06
CA LEU A 261 3.19 -17.99 -2.36
C LEU A 261 4.10 -18.35 -3.54
N VAL A 262 4.82 -19.49 -3.43
CA VAL A 262 5.73 -19.97 -4.48
C VAL A 262 4.99 -20.07 -5.82
N ALA A 263 3.85 -20.75 -5.86
CA ALA A 263 3.05 -20.89 -7.07
C ALA A 263 2.60 -19.53 -7.65
N SER A 264 2.12 -18.62 -6.80
CA SER A 264 1.67 -17.29 -7.24
C SER A 264 2.81 -16.44 -7.78
N MET A 265 4.00 -16.52 -7.16
CA MET A 265 5.17 -15.75 -7.62
C MET A 265 5.69 -16.26 -8.96
N HIS A 266 5.75 -17.59 -9.16
CA HIS A 266 6.09 -18.14 -10.47
C HIS A 266 5.12 -17.69 -11.55
N CYS A 267 3.79 -17.77 -11.28
CA CYS A 267 2.78 -17.25 -12.20
C CYS A 267 2.93 -15.75 -12.48
N LEU A 268 3.31 -14.95 -11.46
CA LEU A 268 3.58 -13.52 -11.63
C LEU A 268 4.76 -13.29 -12.57
N PHE A 269 5.88 -13.99 -12.36
CA PHE A 269 7.07 -13.85 -13.22
C PHE A 269 6.80 -14.34 -14.64
N GLU A 270 6.01 -15.40 -14.82
CA GLU A 270 5.58 -15.84 -16.15
C GLU A 270 4.81 -14.76 -16.91
N ARG A 271 4.00 -13.95 -16.21
CA ARG A 271 3.23 -12.85 -16.82
C ARG A 271 4.01 -11.59 -17.13
N ILE A 272 5.21 -11.42 -16.57
CA ILE A 272 6.08 -10.31 -16.97
C ILE A 272 6.32 -10.38 -18.49
N PRO A 273 6.02 -9.32 -19.25
CA PRO A 273 6.21 -9.32 -20.69
C PRO A 273 7.68 -9.48 -21.08
N VAL A 274 7.94 -10.10 -22.25
CA VAL A 274 9.26 -10.13 -22.86
C VAL A 274 9.76 -8.71 -23.10
N GLY A 275 11.03 -8.45 -22.88
CA GLY A 275 11.62 -7.10 -22.97
C GLY A 275 11.54 -6.30 -21.67
N CYS A 276 10.91 -6.83 -20.62
CA CYS A 276 10.76 -6.17 -19.31
C CYS A 276 11.60 -6.84 -18.23
N SER A 277 11.75 -6.17 -17.10
CA SER A 277 12.37 -6.71 -15.87
C SER A 277 11.47 -6.45 -14.66
N VAL A 278 11.75 -7.12 -13.53
CA VAL A 278 10.99 -6.94 -12.29
C VAL A 278 11.91 -6.78 -11.09
N VAL A 279 11.57 -5.85 -10.21
CA VAL A 279 12.19 -5.67 -8.90
C VAL A 279 11.15 -5.96 -7.82
N CYS A 280 11.42 -6.95 -6.99
CA CYS A 280 10.59 -7.28 -5.84
C CYS A 280 11.08 -6.53 -4.60
N VAL A 281 10.18 -5.84 -3.93
CA VAL A 281 10.46 -5.14 -2.68
C VAL A 281 10.16 -6.06 -1.52
N LEU A 282 11.16 -6.32 -0.69
CA LEU A 282 11.08 -7.14 0.51
C LEU A 282 10.92 -6.26 1.75
N ASP A 283 10.06 -6.69 2.67
CA ASP A 283 9.81 -5.97 3.93
C ASP A 283 11.03 -6.02 4.86
N ALA A 284 11.12 -5.02 5.76
CA ALA A 284 12.10 -5.08 6.83
C ALA A 284 11.79 -6.23 7.80
N GLU A 285 12.81 -6.98 8.17
CA GLU A 285 12.72 -8.06 9.15
C GLU A 285 12.64 -7.54 10.59
N ARG A 286 12.81 -6.24 10.76
CA ARG A 286 12.70 -5.51 12.03
C ARG A 286 11.43 -4.69 12.06
N GLU A 287 10.72 -4.75 13.18
CA GLU A 287 9.50 -3.96 13.40
C GLU A 287 9.54 -3.26 14.75
N ARG A 288 8.92 -2.07 14.81
CA ARG A 288 8.71 -1.36 16.08
C ARG A 288 7.46 -1.90 16.76
N ALA A 289 7.62 -2.36 18.00
CA ALA A 289 6.56 -2.90 18.81
C ALA A 289 6.42 -2.12 20.13
N ARG A 290 5.31 -2.31 20.82
CA ARG A 290 5.09 -1.80 22.19
C ARG A 290 4.91 -2.96 23.15
N ASP A 291 5.51 -2.85 24.31
CA ASP A 291 5.28 -3.79 25.42
C ASP A 291 3.98 -3.47 26.18
N ALA A 292 3.67 -4.26 27.21
CA ALA A 292 2.48 -4.08 28.04
C ALA A 292 2.48 -2.75 28.83
N SER A 293 3.65 -2.11 29.02
CA SER A 293 3.78 -0.81 29.69
C SER A 293 3.61 0.36 28.69
N GLY A 294 3.52 0.08 27.40
CA GLY A 294 3.47 1.06 26.32
C GLY A 294 4.85 1.52 25.83
N SER A 295 5.94 0.96 26.39
CA SER A 295 7.30 1.28 25.95
C SER A 295 7.60 0.68 24.58
N GLU A 296 8.22 1.47 23.70
CA GLU A 296 8.56 1.06 22.36
C GLU A 296 9.92 0.35 22.31
N TYR A 297 10.01 -0.68 21.48
CA TYR A 297 11.26 -1.41 21.22
C TYR A 297 11.27 -1.97 19.80
N ILE A 298 12.46 -2.26 19.28
CA ILE A 298 12.61 -2.95 17.99
C ILE A 298 12.75 -4.45 18.24
N ARG A 299 12.04 -5.24 17.48
CA ARG A 299 12.16 -6.70 17.49
C ARG A 299 12.29 -7.26 16.09
N GLU A 300 12.84 -8.45 16.01
CA GLU A 300 12.85 -9.24 14.77
C GLU A 300 11.46 -9.81 14.49
N ASN A 301 11.07 -9.73 13.22
CA ASN A 301 9.86 -10.36 12.70
C ASN A 301 10.23 -11.63 11.92
N ARG A 302 10.26 -12.76 12.63
CA ARG A 302 10.64 -14.06 12.04
C ARG A 302 9.75 -14.50 10.87
N LYS A 303 8.49 -14.04 10.84
CA LYS A 303 7.59 -14.36 9.71
C LYS A 303 8.03 -13.61 8.45
N THR A 304 8.39 -12.36 8.59
CA THR A 304 8.93 -11.57 7.49
C THR A 304 10.27 -12.11 7.02
N ALA A 305 11.17 -12.48 7.94
CA ALA A 305 12.45 -13.07 7.58
C ALA A 305 12.28 -14.37 6.75
N ARG A 306 11.39 -15.26 7.18
CA ARG A 306 11.08 -16.48 6.41
C ARG A 306 10.45 -16.19 5.05
N TYR A 307 9.55 -15.20 4.99
CA TYR A 307 8.97 -14.75 3.72
C TYR A 307 10.06 -14.22 2.77
N ASN A 308 10.94 -13.35 3.28
CA ASN A 308 12.05 -12.79 2.50
C ASN A 308 12.98 -13.89 1.98
N GLU A 309 13.32 -14.90 2.82
CA GLU A 309 14.13 -16.05 2.43
C GLU A 309 13.48 -16.82 1.26
N THR A 310 12.21 -17.18 1.39
CA THR A 310 11.45 -17.83 0.32
C THR A 310 11.42 -16.98 -0.96
N MET A 311 11.19 -15.67 -0.83
CA MET A 311 11.17 -14.75 -1.97
C MET A 311 12.53 -14.68 -2.68
N LEU A 312 13.63 -14.61 -1.93
CA LEU A 312 14.97 -14.60 -2.50
C LEU A 312 15.30 -15.90 -3.26
N GLU A 313 14.87 -17.06 -2.74
CA GLU A 313 15.02 -18.34 -3.43
C GLU A 313 14.25 -18.38 -4.77
N ILE A 314 13.03 -17.82 -4.79
CA ILE A 314 12.23 -17.77 -6.02
C ILE A 314 12.85 -16.78 -7.01
N ILE A 315 13.17 -15.55 -6.57
CA ILE A 315 13.73 -14.49 -7.41
C ILE A 315 15.04 -14.92 -8.05
N GLY A 316 15.88 -15.64 -7.30
CA GLY A 316 17.17 -16.15 -7.79
C GLY A 316 17.08 -17.15 -8.95
N GLN A 317 15.88 -17.62 -9.29
CA GLN A 317 15.64 -18.51 -10.44
C GLN A 317 15.41 -17.73 -11.76
N TYR A 318 15.29 -16.40 -11.69
CA TYR A 318 14.94 -15.56 -12.83
C TYR A 318 16.00 -14.46 -13.04
N GLU A 319 16.72 -14.50 -14.14
CA GLU A 319 17.77 -13.51 -14.44
C GLU A 319 17.23 -12.09 -14.60
N PHE A 320 15.98 -11.94 -15.04
CA PHE A 320 15.31 -10.64 -15.22
C PHE A 320 14.64 -10.10 -13.95
N ALA A 321 14.86 -10.75 -12.80
CA ALA A 321 14.28 -10.37 -11.52
C ALA A 321 15.37 -10.02 -10.49
N ALA A 322 15.10 -9.03 -9.64
CA ALA A 322 15.94 -8.70 -8.48
C ALA A 322 15.09 -8.45 -7.24
N ALA A 323 15.73 -8.51 -6.09
CA ALA A 323 15.13 -8.11 -4.81
C ALA A 323 15.83 -6.86 -4.27
N VAL A 324 15.04 -5.95 -3.69
CA VAL A 324 15.52 -4.83 -2.87
C VAL A 324 14.79 -4.88 -1.52
N CYS A 325 15.52 -4.83 -0.43
CA CYS A 325 14.97 -4.98 0.91
C CYS A 325 14.92 -3.64 1.64
N PHE A 326 13.87 -3.38 2.41
CA PHE A 326 13.81 -2.21 3.29
C PHE A 326 14.96 -2.18 4.31
N ASP A 327 15.42 -3.32 4.80
CA ASP A 327 16.54 -3.38 5.76
C ASP A 327 17.86 -2.85 5.19
N SER A 328 18.09 -2.93 3.87
CA SER A 328 19.30 -2.40 3.24
C SER A 328 19.37 -0.88 3.29
N VAL A 329 18.22 -0.20 3.35
CA VAL A 329 18.12 1.26 3.27
C VAL A 329 17.78 1.94 4.59
N ILE A 330 17.40 1.18 5.62
CA ILE A 330 17.16 1.70 6.98
C ILE A 330 18.49 1.97 7.66
N GLN A 331 18.78 3.24 7.94
CA GLN A 331 20.03 3.66 8.58
C GLN A 331 19.92 3.74 10.11
N ASN A 332 18.73 4.04 10.62
CA ASN A 332 18.47 4.18 12.04
C ASN A 332 17.14 3.55 12.45
N GLU A 333 17.08 3.00 13.64
CA GLU A 333 15.84 2.41 14.17
C GLU A 333 14.69 3.42 14.31
N SER A 334 14.98 4.71 14.47
CA SER A 334 13.97 5.77 14.51
C SER A 334 13.21 5.93 13.19
N GLU A 335 13.75 5.44 12.08
CA GLU A 335 13.11 5.47 10.76
C GLU A 335 12.00 4.42 10.61
N ILE A 336 11.96 3.41 11.52
CA ILE A 336 10.91 2.38 11.55
C ILE A 336 9.73 2.91 12.36
N GLN A 337 8.58 3.10 11.74
CA GLN A 337 7.37 3.57 12.41
C GLN A 337 6.65 2.44 13.17
N ILE A 338 5.71 2.79 14.05
CA ILE A 338 5.00 1.83 14.93
C ILE A 338 4.11 0.83 14.17
N SER A 339 3.69 1.14 12.96
CA SER A 339 2.95 0.19 12.15
C SER A 339 3.88 -0.49 11.15
N SER A 340 3.73 -1.80 10.99
CA SER A 340 4.44 -2.55 9.96
C SER A 340 4.28 -1.87 8.59
N ASN A 341 5.37 -1.80 7.81
CA ASN A 341 5.43 -1.24 6.46
C ASN A 341 5.25 0.28 6.37
N HIS A 342 5.49 1.00 7.46
CA HIS A 342 5.56 2.46 7.46
C HIS A 342 6.93 2.90 7.97
N TYR A 343 7.60 3.68 7.16
CA TYR A 343 8.96 4.14 7.39
C TYR A 343 9.04 5.65 7.21
N ASP A 344 10.16 6.24 7.67
CA ASP A 344 10.47 7.63 7.34
C ASP A 344 10.59 7.80 5.81
N ARG A 345 10.27 8.99 5.31
CA ARG A 345 10.31 9.28 3.87
C ARG A 345 11.68 9.03 3.25
N MET A 346 12.76 9.24 4.01
CA MET A 346 14.12 9.03 3.53
C MET A 346 14.42 7.55 3.25
N VAL A 347 13.73 6.65 3.95
CA VAL A 347 13.79 5.21 3.66
C VAL A 347 13.19 4.94 2.27
N TYR A 348 12.01 5.48 1.97
CA TYR A 348 11.40 5.33 0.65
C TYR A 348 12.21 5.98 -0.48
N PHE A 349 12.83 7.11 -0.21
CA PHE A 349 13.73 7.75 -1.17
C PHE A 349 14.93 6.84 -1.48
N ARG A 350 15.66 6.38 -0.46
CA ARG A 350 16.81 5.47 -0.64
C ARG A 350 16.39 4.15 -1.30
N LEU A 351 15.23 3.63 -0.94
CA LEU A 351 14.68 2.43 -1.56
C LEU A 351 14.41 2.63 -3.06
N ALA A 352 13.86 3.77 -3.45
CA ALA A 352 13.62 4.09 -4.85
C ALA A 352 14.93 4.23 -5.65
N GLU A 353 15.99 4.82 -5.05
CA GLU A 353 17.32 4.86 -5.64
C GLU A 353 17.90 3.45 -5.86
N GLU A 354 17.76 2.54 -4.87
CA GLU A 354 18.20 1.15 -5.00
C GLU A 354 17.38 0.38 -6.04
N ILE A 355 16.07 0.58 -6.10
CA ILE A 355 15.21 -0.02 -7.13
C ILE A 355 15.64 0.46 -8.52
N ALA A 356 15.87 1.74 -8.70
CA ALA A 356 16.30 2.31 -9.98
C ALA A 356 17.68 1.75 -10.40
N ALA A 357 18.63 1.70 -9.47
CA ALA A 357 19.96 1.14 -9.71
C ALA A 357 19.89 -0.37 -10.06
N ALA A 358 19.08 -1.14 -9.34
CA ALA A 358 18.88 -2.55 -9.66
C ALA A 358 18.27 -2.72 -11.06
N ALA A 359 17.24 -1.94 -11.38
CA ALA A 359 16.56 -2.01 -12.67
C ALA A 359 17.46 -1.65 -13.87
N GLU A 360 18.44 -0.76 -13.68
CA GLU A 360 19.38 -0.34 -14.72
C GLU A 360 20.32 -1.48 -15.16
N HIS A 361 20.65 -2.38 -14.23
CA HIS A 361 21.59 -3.49 -14.46
C HIS A 361 20.92 -4.84 -14.74
N LEU A 362 19.60 -4.95 -14.52
CA LEU A 362 18.88 -6.20 -14.75
C LEU A 362 18.78 -6.54 -16.24
N PRO A 363 19.04 -7.79 -16.63
CA PRO A 363 18.64 -8.31 -17.92
C PRO A 363 17.15 -8.14 -18.15
N ARG A 364 16.75 -8.10 -19.41
CA ARG A 364 15.33 -8.10 -19.80
C ARG A 364 14.90 -9.53 -20.06
N LYS A 365 13.68 -9.88 -19.66
CA LYS A 365 13.09 -11.18 -19.94
C LYS A 365 13.15 -11.49 -21.42
N THR A 366 13.67 -12.66 -21.77
CA THR A 366 13.78 -13.15 -23.14
C THR A 366 12.63 -14.10 -23.50
N ARG A 367 12.56 -14.50 -24.78
CA ARG A 367 11.61 -15.54 -25.20
C ARG A 367 11.98 -16.93 -24.68
N ASP A 368 13.24 -17.17 -24.44
CA ASP A 368 13.74 -18.45 -23.93
C ASP A 368 13.37 -18.63 -22.46
N ASP A 369 13.42 -17.56 -21.66
CA ASP A 369 12.91 -17.55 -20.28
C ASP A 369 11.43 -17.92 -20.22
N ALA A 370 10.64 -17.44 -21.19
CA ALA A 370 9.21 -17.75 -21.28
C ALA A 370 8.91 -19.21 -21.67
N ALA A 371 9.87 -19.91 -22.30
CA ALA A 371 9.72 -21.30 -22.70
C ALA A 371 10.14 -22.29 -21.60
N PHE A 372 11.19 -21.95 -20.85
CA PHE A 372 11.81 -22.82 -19.84
C PHE A 372 10.81 -23.16 -18.70
N HIS A 373 10.03 -22.19 -18.25
CA HIS A 373 9.12 -22.38 -17.12
C HIS A 373 7.80 -23.08 -17.47
N ARG A 374 7.35 -23.05 -18.75
CA ARG A 374 6.17 -23.82 -19.18
C ARG A 374 6.37 -25.32 -19.13
N GLY A 375 7.61 -25.80 -19.25
CA GLY A 375 7.96 -27.20 -19.11
C GLY A 375 7.90 -27.70 -17.66
N ALA A 376 8.36 -26.91 -16.71
CA ALA A 376 8.40 -27.25 -15.29
C ALA A 376 7.03 -27.29 -14.61
N THR A 377 6.10 -26.40 -15.01
CA THR A 377 4.72 -26.37 -14.46
C THR A 377 3.88 -27.53 -15.00
N ALA A 378 4.14 -28.04 -16.20
CA ALA A 378 3.43 -29.19 -16.75
C ALA A 378 3.80 -30.53 -16.04
N GLU A 379 5.02 -30.64 -15.52
CA GLU A 379 5.45 -31.82 -14.76
C GLU A 379 4.98 -31.85 -13.30
N ALA A 380 4.67 -30.67 -12.71
CA ALA A 380 4.21 -30.55 -11.33
C ALA A 380 2.70 -30.78 -11.14
N VAL A 381 1.92 -30.81 -12.22
CA VAL A 381 0.44 -30.97 -12.22
C VAL A 381 0.01 -32.35 -12.76
N GLY A 382 0.94 -33.18 -13.21
CA GLY A 382 0.70 -34.59 -13.59
C GLY A 382 0.95 -35.54 -12.43
#